data_67a10408494c8e7208f748f3115072bf
#
_entry.id   67a10408494c8e7208f748f3115072bf
#
_cell.length_a   1.000
_cell.length_b   1.000
_cell.length_c   1.000
_cell.angle_alpha   90.00
_cell.angle_beta   90.00
_cell.angle_gamma   90.00
#
_symmetry.space_group_name_H-M   'P 1'
#
loop_
_entity.id
_entity.type
_entity.pdbx_description
1 polymer ?
#
loop_
_entity_poly.entity_id
_entity_poly.type
_entity_poly.pdbx_seq_one_letter_code
_entity_poly.pdbx_strand_id
1 'polypeptide(L)'
;MGNHLQLINFSKCYFVASNSMLFNVEGYKKFEFKHKSIYYTEDFNHFSDSILDFNVFVLGHIVDVRDSQKKLKNIVSDLLQHTIDSEVFLNEMSYFNGAYAIFIEDKEKLYFYNDATSFLSLYYHREKNIYASHSEILHQLLQQIYNIEEATIHPKMKGFLDLSKYENIYKFNSNFRFELNNHTLKRIFPINTYKEIATSNVVKQVLPLMKEMVEFIFNLNRPVVVSLTGGYDSRLTLALLKSHIPDTLFFTYLKTDDKEMSEAQRKIYQNDYTAVTYLV
;
A
#
# COMPACT_ATOMS: atom_id res chain seq x y z
N MET A 1 -33.25 7.77 0.69
CA MET A 1 -32.44 8.47 1.69
C MET A 1 -31.21 7.60 1.94
N GLY A 2 -29.99 8.15 1.83
CA GLY A 2 -28.76 7.38 2.10
C GLY A 2 -28.58 7.15 3.59
N ASN A 3 -28.03 5.99 3.95
CA ASN A 3 -27.68 5.71 5.33
C ASN A 3 -26.55 6.65 5.78
N HIS A 4 -26.79 7.38 6.86
CA HIS A 4 -25.75 8.21 7.49
C HIS A 4 -24.81 7.29 8.26
N LEU A 5 -23.54 7.18 7.83
CA LEU A 5 -22.51 6.41 8.51
C LEU A 5 -21.59 7.33 9.31
N GLN A 6 -21.34 6.94 10.56
CA GLN A 6 -20.30 7.56 11.38
C GLN A 6 -19.10 6.62 11.42
N LEU A 7 -18.04 6.98 10.71
CA LEU A 7 -16.81 6.20 10.68
C LEU A 7 -15.69 6.92 11.44
N ILE A 8 -14.76 6.14 11.98
CA ILE A 8 -13.51 6.70 12.54
C ILE A 8 -12.82 7.53 11.46
N ASN A 9 -12.48 8.75 11.80
CA ASN A 9 -11.80 9.65 10.87
C ASN A 9 -10.30 9.37 10.87
N PHE A 10 -9.89 8.46 9.99
CA PHE A 10 -8.48 8.25 9.67
C PHE A 10 -8.10 9.04 8.41
N SER A 11 -6.88 9.54 8.36
CA SER A 11 -6.27 10.03 7.12
C SER A 11 -6.07 8.87 6.15
N LYS A 12 -6.29 9.12 4.85
CA LYS A 12 -6.07 8.16 3.76
C LYS A 12 -6.74 6.81 3.98
N CYS A 13 -8.05 6.83 4.18
CA CYS A 13 -8.83 5.62 4.27
C CYS A 13 -9.88 5.52 3.15
N TYR A 14 -10.28 4.29 2.87
CA TYR A 14 -11.31 4.00 1.88
C TYR A 14 -12.12 2.77 2.27
N PHE A 15 -13.30 2.65 1.68
CA PHE A 15 -14.08 1.42 1.71
C PHE A 15 -14.80 1.20 0.37
N VAL A 16 -15.18 -0.05 0.12
CA VAL A 16 -15.85 -0.48 -1.12
C VAL A 16 -17.15 -1.19 -0.75
N ALA A 17 -18.22 -0.75 -1.37
CA ALA A 17 -19.56 -1.31 -1.12
C ALA A 17 -20.34 -1.47 -2.43
N SER A 18 -21.45 -2.21 -2.38
CA SER A 18 -22.38 -2.34 -3.50
C SER A 18 -23.07 -1.01 -3.82
N ASN A 19 -23.31 -0.72 -5.10
CA ASN A 19 -24.06 0.47 -5.52
C ASN A 19 -25.54 0.46 -5.08
N SER A 20 -26.06 -0.70 -4.70
CA SER A 20 -27.38 -0.79 -4.06
C SER A 20 -27.44 -0.18 -2.67
N MET A 21 -26.26 0.08 -2.06
CA MET A 21 -26.11 0.72 -0.76
C MET A 21 -25.70 2.18 -0.96
N LEU A 22 -26.59 3.10 -0.62
CA LEU A 22 -26.30 4.52 -0.67
C LEU A 22 -25.84 5.01 0.69
N PHE A 23 -24.61 5.51 0.76
CA PHE A 23 -24.04 6.08 1.97
C PHE A 23 -23.78 7.58 1.80
N ASN A 24 -24.03 8.28 2.90
CA ASN A 24 -23.54 9.64 3.09
C ASN A 24 -22.54 9.62 4.24
N VAL A 25 -21.27 9.83 3.92
CA VAL A 25 -20.16 9.80 4.88
C VAL A 25 -19.40 11.09 4.80
N GLU A 26 -19.38 11.84 5.89
CA GLU A 26 -18.70 13.13 5.95
C GLU A 26 -17.18 12.96 5.70
N GLY A 27 -16.58 13.82 4.88
CA GLY A 27 -15.16 13.78 4.53
C GLY A 27 -14.76 12.70 3.51
N TYR A 28 -15.74 11.99 2.92
CA TYR A 28 -15.48 11.01 1.88
C TYR A 28 -16.01 11.47 0.52
N LYS A 29 -15.18 11.25 -0.51
CA LYS A 29 -15.57 11.28 -1.92
C LYS A 29 -16.01 9.91 -2.38
N LYS A 30 -16.71 9.85 -3.51
CA LYS A 30 -17.22 8.61 -4.09
C LYS A 30 -16.73 8.47 -5.53
N PHE A 31 -16.26 7.28 -5.89
CA PHE A 31 -16.04 6.84 -7.26
C PHE A 31 -16.91 5.61 -7.56
N GLU A 32 -17.57 5.61 -8.72
CA GLU A 32 -18.53 4.55 -9.07
C GLU A 32 -18.02 3.68 -10.20
N PHE A 33 -18.04 2.37 -9.96
CA PHE A 33 -18.01 1.32 -10.97
C PHE A 33 -19.44 0.80 -11.22
N LYS A 34 -19.61 -0.12 -12.15
CA LYS A 34 -20.92 -0.66 -12.53
C LYS A 34 -21.71 -1.23 -11.35
N HIS A 35 -21.08 -1.98 -10.46
CA HIS A 35 -21.75 -2.69 -9.36
C HIS A 35 -21.29 -2.25 -7.96
N LYS A 36 -20.18 -1.56 -7.88
CA LYS A 36 -19.57 -1.14 -6.62
C LYS A 36 -19.13 0.31 -6.65
N SER A 37 -19.15 0.92 -5.48
CA SER A 37 -18.59 2.25 -5.26
C SER A 37 -17.43 2.19 -4.29
N ILE A 38 -16.44 3.02 -4.54
CA ILE A 38 -15.33 3.28 -3.64
C ILE A 38 -15.60 4.62 -2.97
N TYR A 39 -15.61 4.62 -1.65
CA TYR A 39 -15.66 5.81 -0.82
C TYR A 39 -14.27 6.03 -0.25
N TYR A 40 -13.69 7.21 -0.43
CA TYR A 40 -12.31 7.51 -0.03
C TYR A 40 -12.19 8.93 0.52
N THR A 41 -11.27 9.13 1.47
CA THR A 41 -11.05 10.44 2.08
C THR A 41 -10.40 11.41 1.10
N GLU A 42 -10.67 12.71 1.26
CA GLU A 42 -10.26 13.76 0.32
C GLU A 42 -8.74 13.94 0.21
N ASP A 43 -8.01 13.51 1.23
CA ASP A 43 -6.55 13.60 1.31
C ASP A 43 -5.79 12.51 0.52
N PHE A 44 -6.52 11.60 -0.16
CA PHE A 44 -5.90 10.65 -1.07
C PHE A 44 -5.49 11.30 -2.39
N ASN A 45 -4.25 11.05 -2.80
CA ASN A 45 -3.94 11.15 -4.23
C ASN A 45 -4.68 10.04 -4.96
N HIS A 46 -5.37 10.40 -6.01
CA HIS A 46 -6.12 9.45 -6.82
C HIS A 46 -5.99 9.75 -8.31
N PHE A 47 -6.20 8.73 -9.09
CA PHE A 47 -6.27 8.80 -10.55
C PHE A 47 -7.43 7.93 -11.02
N SER A 48 -8.19 8.40 -11.98
CA SER A 48 -9.23 7.63 -12.65
C SER A 48 -9.20 7.89 -14.15
N ASP A 49 -9.38 6.85 -14.93
CA ASP A 49 -9.49 6.94 -16.38
C ASP A 49 -10.28 5.75 -16.93
N SER A 50 -10.82 5.91 -18.14
CA SER A 50 -11.33 4.82 -18.96
C SER A 50 -10.30 4.56 -20.05
N ILE A 51 -9.64 3.42 -20.00
CA ILE A 51 -8.54 3.05 -20.91
C ILE A 51 -8.92 1.77 -21.61
N LEU A 52 -8.99 1.81 -22.96
CA LEU A 52 -9.57 0.72 -23.76
C LEU A 52 -10.99 0.40 -23.26
N ASP A 53 -11.25 -0.85 -22.90
CA ASP A 53 -12.54 -1.33 -22.36
C ASP A 53 -12.56 -1.41 -20.83
N PHE A 54 -11.55 -0.83 -20.16
CA PHE A 54 -11.39 -0.87 -18.71
C PHE A 54 -11.72 0.47 -18.06
N ASN A 55 -12.43 0.42 -16.93
CA ASN A 55 -12.49 1.55 -16.01
C ASN A 55 -11.48 1.31 -14.87
N VAL A 56 -10.66 2.30 -14.62
CA VAL A 56 -9.57 2.19 -13.63
C VAL A 56 -9.69 3.28 -12.59
N PHE A 57 -9.47 2.90 -11.35
CA PHE A 57 -9.32 3.81 -10.23
C PHE A 57 -8.12 3.42 -9.40
N VAL A 58 -7.23 4.38 -9.16
CA VAL A 58 -5.99 4.19 -8.38
C VAL A 58 -6.00 5.14 -7.21
N LEU A 59 -5.70 4.63 -6.04
CA LEU A 59 -5.41 5.40 -4.83
C LEU A 59 -3.92 5.32 -4.52
N GLY A 60 -3.33 6.44 -4.11
CA GLY A 60 -1.93 6.50 -3.69
C GLY A 60 -0.96 6.86 -4.81
N HIS A 61 0.24 6.33 -4.74
CA HIS A 61 1.35 6.60 -5.66
C HIS A 61 1.93 5.31 -6.21
N ILE A 62 2.05 5.24 -7.54
CA ILE A 62 2.74 4.16 -8.25
C ILE A 62 3.94 4.76 -8.96
N VAL A 63 5.05 4.06 -8.90
CA VAL A 63 6.23 4.27 -9.75
C VAL A 63 6.57 2.99 -10.48
N ASP A 64 6.87 3.10 -11.77
CA ASP A 64 7.58 2.04 -12.49
C ASP A 64 9.07 2.22 -12.21
N VAL A 65 9.66 1.29 -11.45
CA VAL A 65 11.07 1.40 -11.02
C VAL A 65 12.09 1.22 -12.15
N ARG A 66 11.64 1.04 -13.38
CA ARG A 66 12.48 1.09 -14.60
C ARG A 66 12.60 2.51 -15.16
N ASP A 67 11.61 3.37 -14.85
CA ASP A 67 11.54 4.77 -15.29
C ASP A 67 10.71 5.59 -14.29
N SER A 68 11.40 6.25 -13.37
CA SER A 68 10.79 7.06 -12.31
C SER A 68 10.05 8.31 -12.82
N GLN A 69 10.28 8.71 -14.07
CA GLN A 69 9.62 9.86 -14.70
C GLN A 69 8.34 9.48 -15.43
N LYS A 70 8.06 8.19 -15.57
CA LYS A 70 6.87 7.71 -16.28
C LYS A 70 5.60 8.13 -15.54
N LYS A 71 4.73 8.83 -16.25
CA LYS A 71 3.46 9.31 -15.68
C LYS A 71 2.52 8.15 -15.35
N LEU A 72 1.77 8.26 -14.27
CA LEU A 72 0.81 7.24 -13.82
C LEU A 72 -0.17 6.80 -14.93
N LYS A 73 -0.68 7.74 -15.74
CA LYS A 73 -1.53 7.41 -16.89
C LYS A 73 -0.84 6.45 -17.86
N ASN A 74 0.44 6.67 -18.16
CA ASN A 74 1.18 5.80 -19.09
C ASN A 74 1.48 4.44 -18.44
N ILE A 75 1.81 4.41 -17.14
CA ILE A 75 2.00 3.16 -16.40
C ILE A 75 0.75 2.28 -16.49
N VAL A 76 -0.42 2.86 -16.21
CA VAL A 76 -1.69 2.13 -16.24
C VAL A 76 -2.08 1.77 -17.68
N SER A 77 -1.88 2.68 -18.64
CA SER A 77 -2.19 2.41 -20.06
C SER A 77 -1.36 1.26 -20.62
N ASP A 78 -0.04 1.23 -20.34
CA ASP A 78 0.83 0.15 -20.80
C ASP A 78 0.46 -1.19 -20.16
N LEU A 79 0.13 -1.19 -18.86
CA LEU A 79 -0.34 -2.38 -18.17
C LEU A 79 -1.59 -2.98 -18.83
N LEU A 80 -2.56 -2.13 -19.18
CA LEU A 80 -3.85 -2.55 -19.74
C LEU A 80 -3.81 -2.91 -21.24
N GLN A 81 -2.65 -2.77 -21.92
CA GLN A 81 -2.44 -3.40 -23.22
C GLN A 81 -2.39 -4.93 -23.13
N HIS A 82 -2.22 -5.47 -21.94
CA HIS A 82 -2.08 -6.89 -21.69
C HIS A 82 -3.35 -7.47 -21.08
N THR A 83 -3.64 -8.71 -21.41
CA THR A 83 -4.75 -9.44 -20.77
C THR A 83 -4.53 -9.54 -19.26
N ILE A 84 -5.54 -9.17 -18.48
CA ILE A 84 -5.51 -9.25 -17.01
C ILE A 84 -5.06 -10.65 -16.55
N ASP A 85 -4.16 -10.69 -15.59
CA ASP A 85 -3.53 -11.91 -15.04
C ASP A 85 -2.72 -12.75 -16.04
N SER A 86 -2.44 -12.26 -17.25
CA SER A 86 -1.44 -12.90 -18.10
C SER A 86 -0.05 -12.78 -17.49
N GLU A 87 0.87 -13.65 -17.89
CA GLU A 87 2.27 -13.59 -17.41
C GLU A 87 2.91 -12.22 -17.69
N VAL A 88 2.62 -11.62 -18.85
CA VAL A 88 3.13 -10.30 -19.22
C VAL A 88 2.55 -9.22 -18.32
N PHE A 89 1.24 -9.23 -18.08
CA PHE A 89 0.57 -8.30 -17.17
C PHE A 89 1.18 -8.35 -15.75
N LEU A 90 1.36 -9.55 -15.22
CA LEU A 90 1.91 -9.75 -13.88
C LEU A 90 3.40 -9.37 -13.81
N ASN A 91 4.15 -9.63 -14.90
CA ASN A 91 5.55 -9.23 -14.99
C ASN A 91 5.68 -7.69 -15.03
N GLU A 92 4.82 -6.99 -15.77
CA GLU A 92 4.78 -5.51 -15.73
C GLU A 92 4.49 -5.00 -14.32
N MET A 93 3.49 -5.56 -13.64
CA MET A 93 3.16 -5.19 -12.26
C MET A 93 4.31 -5.44 -11.28
N SER A 94 5.19 -6.40 -11.54
CA SER A 94 6.33 -6.71 -10.66
C SER A 94 7.35 -5.58 -10.57
N TYR A 95 7.34 -4.63 -11.51
CA TYR A 95 8.15 -3.42 -11.50
C TYR A 95 7.47 -2.22 -10.85
N PHE A 96 6.23 -2.37 -10.40
CA PHE A 96 5.53 -1.29 -9.72
C PHE A 96 5.89 -1.25 -8.25
N ASN A 97 6.25 -0.07 -7.78
CA ASN A 97 6.53 0.20 -6.38
C ASN A 97 5.75 1.45 -5.92
N GLY A 98 5.81 1.74 -4.63
CA GLY A 98 5.09 2.85 -4.01
C GLY A 98 4.11 2.36 -2.95
N ALA A 99 3.10 3.18 -2.67
CA ALA A 99 1.98 2.86 -1.79
C ALA A 99 0.70 3.06 -2.58
N TYR A 100 0.06 1.98 -3.03
CA TYR A 100 -1.08 2.08 -3.94
C TYR A 100 -2.11 0.97 -3.76
N ALA A 101 -3.32 1.29 -4.18
CA ALA A 101 -4.42 0.37 -4.43
C ALA A 101 -4.98 0.62 -5.83
N ILE A 102 -5.03 -0.41 -6.67
CA ILE A 102 -5.55 -0.36 -8.04
C ILE A 102 -6.85 -1.14 -8.11
N PHE A 103 -7.87 -0.52 -8.64
CA PHE A 103 -9.15 -1.13 -8.99
C PHE A 103 -9.32 -1.09 -10.49
N ILE A 104 -9.55 -2.25 -11.10
CA ILE A 104 -9.73 -2.39 -12.54
C ILE A 104 -11.06 -3.09 -12.80
N GLU A 105 -11.98 -2.39 -13.46
CA GLU A 105 -13.22 -2.98 -13.93
C GLU A 105 -13.06 -3.44 -15.38
N ASP A 106 -13.30 -4.74 -15.60
CA ASP A 106 -13.39 -5.40 -16.89
C ASP A 106 -14.79 -5.99 -17.03
N LYS A 107 -15.66 -5.35 -17.80
CA LYS A 107 -17.06 -5.75 -18.00
C LYS A 107 -17.84 -5.83 -16.67
N GLU A 108 -18.04 -7.05 -16.17
CA GLU A 108 -18.79 -7.31 -14.93
C GLU A 108 -17.89 -7.57 -13.72
N LYS A 109 -16.57 -7.56 -13.91
CA LYS A 109 -15.61 -7.94 -12.89
C LYS A 109 -14.86 -6.72 -12.39
N LEU A 110 -14.75 -6.59 -11.09
CA LEU A 110 -13.93 -5.58 -10.45
C LEU A 110 -12.76 -6.25 -9.75
N TYR A 111 -11.57 -6.01 -10.25
CA TYR A 111 -10.32 -6.54 -9.72
C TYR A 111 -9.63 -5.54 -8.83
N PHE A 112 -9.05 -6.05 -7.76
CA PHE A 112 -8.23 -5.28 -6.84
C PHE A 112 -6.82 -5.84 -6.76
N TYR A 113 -5.85 -4.94 -6.83
CA TYR A 113 -4.43 -5.17 -6.60
C TYR A 113 -3.87 -4.08 -5.70
N ASN A 114 -2.85 -4.39 -4.92
CA ASN A 114 -2.16 -3.37 -4.14
C ASN A 114 -0.64 -3.53 -4.21
N ASP A 115 0.07 -2.59 -3.58
CA ASP A 115 1.52 -2.63 -3.48
C ASP A 115 2.02 -3.89 -2.76
N ALA A 116 3.23 -4.34 -3.12
CA ALA A 116 3.83 -5.59 -2.65
C ALA A 116 3.96 -5.68 -1.12
N THR A 117 4.00 -4.53 -0.43
CA THR A 117 4.09 -4.45 1.03
C THR A 117 2.73 -4.37 1.71
N SER A 118 1.64 -4.28 0.92
CA SER A 118 0.28 -4.01 1.41
C SER A 118 0.23 -2.76 2.29
N PHE A 119 0.95 -1.70 1.91
CA PHE A 119 0.93 -0.43 2.63
C PHE A 119 -0.47 0.22 2.53
N LEU A 120 -1.05 0.23 1.31
CA LEU A 120 -2.48 0.49 1.14
C LEU A 120 -3.24 -0.84 1.19
N SER A 121 -3.56 -1.25 2.40
CA SER A 121 -4.22 -2.52 2.68
C SER A 121 -5.67 -2.54 2.23
N LEU A 122 -6.20 -3.74 2.02
CA LEU A 122 -7.62 -4.04 1.94
C LEU A 122 -7.94 -5.07 3.04
N TYR A 123 -8.97 -4.81 3.81
CA TYR A 123 -9.56 -5.78 4.73
C TYR A 123 -10.90 -6.24 4.18
N TYR A 124 -11.20 -7.50 4.38
CA TYR A 124 -12.44 -8.12 3.92
C TYR A 124 -13.05 -9.00 5.01
N HIS A 125 -14.37 -9.08 5.03
CA HIS A 125 -15.08 -10.00 5.90
C HIS A 125 -15.31 -11.31 5.16
N ARG A 126 -15.27 -12.43 5.90
CA ARG A 126 -15.38 -13.78 5.33
C ARG A 126 -16.64 -13.99 4.47
N GLU A 127 -17.76 -13.42 4.89
CA GLU A 127 -19.08 -13.67 4.28
C GLU A 127 -19.74 -12.43 3.66
N LYS A 128 -19.26 -11.23 3.99
CA LYS A 128 -19.88 -9.99 3.54
C LYS A 128 -19.08 -9.34 2.43
N ASN A 129 -19.78 -8.98 1.38
CA ASN A 129 -19.18 -8.36 0.19
C ASN A 129 -19.00 -6.84 0.37
N ILE A 130 -18.31 -6.48 1.44
CA ILE A 130 -17.91 -5.13 1.81
C ILE A 130 -16.43 -5.16 2.24
N TYR A 131 -15.71 -4.11 1.95
CA TYR A 131 -14.26 -4.04 2.09
C TYR A 131 -13.84 -2.69 2.63
N ALA A 132 -12.71 -2.61 3.34
CA ALA A 132 -12.17 -1.33 3.80
C ALA A 132 -10.64 -1.35 3.88
N SER A 133 -10.03 -0.18 3.88
CA SER A 133 -8.58 -0.01 4.07
C SER A 133 -8.07 -0.40 5.45
N HIS A 134 -8.94 -0.37 6.47
CA HIS A 134 -8.62 -0.65 7.87
C HIS A 134 -9.63 -1.62 8.47
N SER A 135 -9.15 -2.51 9.33
CA SER A 135 -10.03 -3.48 10.03
C SER A 135 -11.08 -2.80 10.91
N GLU A 136 -10.72 -1.66 11.51
CA GLU A 136 -11.59 -0.86 12.36
C GLU A 136 -12.76 -0.24 11.56
N ILE A 137 -12.48 0.28 10.37
CA ILE A 137 -13.51 0.83 9.48
C ILE A 137 -14.45 -0.30 9.05
N LEU A 138 -13.88 -1.45 8.63
CA LEU A 138 -14.70 -2.59 8.23
C LEU A 138 -15.59 -3.09 9.37
N HIS A 139 -15.07 -3.18 10.59
CA HIS A 139 -15.82 -3.56 11.76
C HIS A 139 -17.00 -2.61 12.01
N GLN A 140 -16.78 -1.28 11.93
CA GLN A 140 -17.85 -0.29 12.07
C GLN A 140 -18.89 -0.39 10.95
N LEU A 141 -18.48 -0.65 9.72
CA LEU A 141 -19.40 -0.87 8.60
C LEU A 141 -20.26 -2.13 8.84
N LEU A 142 -19.66 -3.21 9.34
CA LEU A 142 -20.40 -4.43 9.67
C LEU A 142 -21.42 -4.20 10.77
N GLN A 143 -21.08 -3.45 11.81
CA GLN A 143 -22.01 -3.09 12.88
C GLN A 143 -23.16 -2.23 12.36
N GLN A 144 -22.88 -1.14 11.63
CA GLN A 144 -23.88 -0.17 11.23
C GLN A 144 -24.80 -0.66 10.09
N ILE A 145 -24.28 -1.51 9.20
CA ILE A 145 -25.01 -1.97 8.02
C ILE A 145 -25.70 -3.31 8.24
N TYR A 146 -25.01 -4.24 8.91
CA TYR A 146 -25.47 -5.63 9.05
C TYR A 146 -25.82 -6.01 10.49
N ASN A 147 -25.62 -5.12 11.45
CA ASN A 147 -25.73 -5.40 12.88
C ASN A 147 -24.87 -6.59 13.32
N ILE A 148 -23.67 -6.69 12.75
CA ILE A 148 -22.67 -7.72 13.07
C ILE A 148 -21.57 -7.10 13.93
N GLU A 149 -21.33 -7.68 15.10
CA GLU A 149 -20.25 -7.30 16.00
C GLU A 149 -19.24 -8.45 16.09
N GLU A 150 -18.13 -8.30 15.40
CA GLU A 150 -17.06 -9.29 15.43
C GLU A 150 -16.23 -9.18 16.72
N ALA A 151 -16.01 -10.30 17.36
CA ALA A 151 -15.20 -10.37 18.57
C ALA A 151 -13.71 -10.04 18.26
N THR A 152 -13.02 -9.52 19.26
CA THR A 152 -11.57 -9.28 19.13
C THR A 152 -10.79 -10.57 19.36
N ILE A 153 -9.84 -10.87 18.48
CA ILE A 153 -8.95 -12.01 18.66
C ILE A 153 -7.87 -11.72 19.71
N HIS A 154 -7.28 -12.79 20.24
CA HIS A 154 -6.22 -12.67 21.21
C HIS A 154 -5.04 -11.83 20.67
N PRO A 155 -4.51 -10.84 21.42
CA PRO A 155 -3.47 -9.91 20.93
C PRO A 155 -2.23 -10.57 20.33
N LYS A 156 -1.85 -11.76 20.80
CA LYS A 156 -0.70 -12.53 20.25
C LYS A 156 -0.97 -13.08 18.84
N MET A 157 -2.23 -13.20 18.43
CA MET A 157 -2.62 -13.68 17.11
C MET A 157 -2.79 -12.55 16.10
N LYS A 158 -2.90 -11.30 16.59
CA LYS A 158 -3.05 -10.13 15.74
C LYS A 158 -1.86 -9.99 14.78
N GLY A 159 -2.18 -9.90 13.48
CA GLY A 159 -1.16 -9.73 12.44
C GLY A 159 -0.40 -11.00 12.08
N PHE A 160 -0.82 -12.16 12.60
CA PHE A 160 -0.30 -13.44 12.14
C PHE A 160 -0.95 -13.80 10.80
N LEU A 161 -0.14 -13.94 9.76
CA LEU A 161 -0.60 -14.15 8.37
C LEU A 161 -1.54 -13.02 7.92
N ASP A 162 -2.78 -13.37 7.61
CA ASP A 162 -3.86 -12.48 7.17
C ASP A 162 -4.85 -12.10 8.29
N LEU A 163 -4.60 -12.52 9.53
CA LEU A 163 -5.47 -12.22 10.66
C LEU A 163 -5.45 -10.73 11.01
N SER A 164 -6.63 -10.15 11.14
CA SER A 164 -6.80 -8.80 11.67
C SER A 164 -6.94 -8.81 13.19
N LYS A 165 -7.37 -7.70 13.76
CA LYS A 165 -7.73 -7.57 15.17
C LYS A 165 -9.07 -8.25 15.51
N TYR A 166 -9.92 -8.49 14.53
CA TYR A 166 -11.28 -9.00 14.69
C TYR A 166 -11.43 -10.37 14.05
N GLU A 167 -12.30 -11.21 14.63
CA GLU A 167 -12.71 -12.46 14.01
C GLU A 167 -13.40 -12.19 12.67
N ASN A 168 -13.30 -13.13 11.73
CA ASN A 168 -13.88 -13.07 10.39
C ASN A 168 -13.48 -11.86 9.52
N ILE A 169 -12.61 -10.98 10.01
CA ILE A 169 -12.01 -9.88 9.24
C ILE A 169 -10.55 -10.22 8.94
N TYR A 170 -10.22 -10.31 7.67
CA TYR A 170 -8.90 -10.68 7.18
C TYR A 170 -8.23 -9.54 6.44
N LYS A 171 -6.91 -9.46 6.53
CA LYS A 171 -6.09 -8.57 5.71
C LYS A 171 -5.81 -9.23 4.37
N PHE A 172 -6.02 -8.51 3.28
CA PHE A 172 -5.66 -8.96 1.95
C PHE A 172 -4.13 -9.10 1.82
N ASN A 173 -3.70 -10.19 1.20
CA ASN A 173 -2.30 -10.46 0.92
C ASN A 173 -1.98 -10.07 -0.53
N SER A 174 -1.00 -9.20 -0.74
CA SER A 174 -0.59 -8.68 -2.05
C SER A 174 -0.08 -9.73 -3.05
N ASN A 175 0.19 -10.96 -2.58
CA ASN A 175 0.49 -12.08 -3.49
C ASN A 175 -0.73 -12.62 -4.24
N PHE A 176 -1.90 -12.05 -3.99
CA PHE A 176 -3.14 -12.43 -4.63
C PHE A 176 -3.74 -11.24 -5.39
N ARG A 177 -4.63 -11.54 -6.32
CA ARG A 177 -5.63 -10.64 -6.87
C ARG A 177 -6.97 -10.92 -6.21
N PHE A 178 -7.74 -9.88 -5.91
CA PHE A 178 -9.11 -10.02 -5.43
C PHE A 178 -10.10 -9.64 -6.52
N GLU A 179 -11.06 -10.52 -6.85
CA GLU A 179 -12.24 -10.19 -7.63
C GLU A 179 -13.38 -9.82 -6.68
N LEU A 180 -13.63 -8.53 -6.57
CA LEU A 180 -14.52 -8.00 -5.53
C LEU A 180 -16.01 -8.32 -5.75
N ASN A 181 -16.43 -8.57 -6.98
CA ASN A 181 -17.84 -8.87 -7.26
C ASN A 181 -18.23 -10.27 -6.79
N ASN A 182 -17.35 -11.24 -7.01
CA ASN A 182 -17.57 -12.65 -6.66
C ASN A 182 -16.87 -13.06 -5.36
N HIS A 183 -16.22 -12.12 -4.68
CA HIS A 183 -15.48 -12.37 -3.43
C HIS A 183 -14.44 -13.49 -3.57
N THR A 184 -13.66 -13.49 -4.66
CA THR A 184 -12.70 -14.57 -4.95
C THR A 184 -11.27 -14.07 -4.98
N LEU A 185 -10.37 -14.87 -4.40
CA LEU A 185 -8.93 -14.66 -4.37
C LEU A 185 -8.25 -15.57 -5.37
N LYS A 186 -7.33 -15.02 -6.15
CA LYS A 186 -6.45 -15.78 -7.04
C LYS A 186 -5.00 -15.44 -6.75
N ARG A 187 -4.16 -16.44 -6.48
CA ARG A 187 -2.72 -16.23 -6.31
C ARG A 187 -2.10 -15.79 -7.63
N ILE A 188 -1.32 -14.71 -7.60
CA ILE A 188 -0.65 -14.13 -8.75
C ILE A 188 0.87 -14.06 -8.59
N PHE A 189 1.38 -14.16 -7.37
CA PHE A 189 2.81 -14.10 -7.08
C PHE A 189 3.23 -15.23 -6.13
N PRO A 190 4.41 -15.86 -6.30
CA PRO A 190 5.36 -15.65 -7.39
C PRO A 190 4.80 -16.15 -8.74
N ILE A 191 5.17 -15.46 -9.83
CA ILE A 191 4.74 -15.81 -11.20
C ILE A 191 5.39 -17.13 -11.63
N ASN A 192 6.68 -17.26 -11.35
CA ASN A 192 7.50 -18.41 -11.73
C ASN A 192 8.33 -18.92 -10.55
N THR A 193 8.85 -20.14 -10.67
CA THR A 193 9.82 -20.68 -9.72
C THR A 193 11.12 -19.90 -9.82
N TYR A 194 11.59 -19.40 -8.67
CA TYR A 194 12.88 -18.70 -8.62
C TYR A 194 14.03 -19.68 -8.84
N LYS A 195 15.01 -19.24 -9.62
CA LYS A 195 16.29 -19.92 -9.79
C LYS A 195 17.34 -19.23 -8.95
N GLU A 196 18.24 -20.01 -8.37
CA GLU A 196 19.39 -19.45 -7.69
C GLU A 196 20.29 -18.71 -8.69
N ILE A 197 20.66 -17.50 -8.36
CA ILE A 197 21.59 -16.68 -9.13
C ILE A 197 22.63 -16.06 -8.19
N ALA A 198 23.85 -15.83 -8.73
CA ALA A 198 24.91 -15.23 -7.94
C ALA A 198 24.52 -13.86 -7.39
N THR A 199 24.84 -13.61 -6.11
CA THR A 199 24.53 -12.35 -5.41
C THR A 199 24.97 -11.11 -6.18
N SER A 200 26.17 -11.16 -6.81
CA SER A 200 26.67 -10.05 -7.63
C SER A 200 25.75 -9.70 -8.81
N ASN A 201 25.08 -10.69 -9.40
CA ASN A 201 24.14 -10.48 -10.49
C ASN A 201 22.81 -9.91 -9.96
N VAL A 202 22.34 -10.37 -8.78
CA VAL A 202 21.18 -9.78 -8.11
C VAL A 202 21.42 -8.29 -7.85
N VAL A 203 22.55 -7.95 -7.25
CA VAL A 203 22.90 -6.55 -6.95
C VAL A 203 22.93 -5.70 -8.22
N LYS A 204 23.55 -6.19 -9.30
CA LYS A 204 23.57 -5.47 -10.59
C LYS A 204 22.18 -5.20 -11.16
N GLN A 205 21.22 -6.10 -10.96
CA GLN A 205 19.85 -5.96 -11.46
C GLN A 205 19.01 -5.06 -10.55
N VAL A 206 19.12 -5.21 -9.23
CA VAL A 206 18.24 -4.55 -8.27
C VAL A 206 18.68 -3.14 -7.93
N LEU A 207 19.99 -2.87 -7.84
CA LEU A 207 20.50 -1.56 -7.43
C LEU A 207 20.02 -0.40 -8.32
N PRO A 208 19.98 -0.50 -9.66
CA PRO A 208 19.39 0.55 -10.51
C PRO A 208 17.92 0.83 -10.17
N LEU A 209 17.12 -0.22 -9.97
CA LEU A 209 15.68 -0.09 -9.64
C LEU A 209 15.48 0.61 -8.30
N MET A 210 16.33 0.30 -7.29
CA MET A 210 16.29 0.98 -6.00
C MET A 210 16.65 2.47 -6.13
N LYS A 211 17.57 2.83 -6.99
CA LYS A 211 17.92 4.24 -7.25
C LYS A 211 16.77 4.98 -7.91
N GLU A 212 16.11 4.39 -8.91
CA GLU A 212 14.91 4.99 -9.54
C GLU A 212 13.80 5.22 -8.51
N MET A 213 13.62 4.30 -7.56
CA MET A 213 12.67 4.51 -6.46
C MET A 213 13.05 5.71 -5.58
N VAL A 214 14.32 5.92 -5.29
CA VAL A 214 14.80 7.10 -4.54
C VAL A 214 14.51 8.37 -5.33
N GLU A 215 14.87 8.43 -6.60
CA GLU A 215 14.59 9.60 -7.46
C GLU A 215 13.10 9.92 -7.49
N PHE A 216 12.22 8.91 -7.61
CA PHE A 216 10.78 9.10 -7.54
C PHE A 216 10.34 9.78 -6.23
N ILE A 217 10.86 9.33 -5.07
CA ILE A 217 10.49 9.88 -3.77
C ILE A 217 10.83 11.37 -3.71
N PHE A 218 12.02 11.78 -4.17
CA PHE A 218 12.43 13.19 -4.14
C PHE A 218 11.67 14.03 -5.17
N ASN A 219 11.28 13.45 -6.30
CA ASN A 219 10.44 14.13 -7.30
C ASN A 219 8.99 14.41 -6.82
N LEU A 220 8.56 13.82 -5.71
CA LEU A 220 7.28 14.17 -5.09
C LEU A 220 7.28 15.55 -4.45
N ASN A 221 8.44 16.22 -4.36
CA ASN A 221 8.61 17.54 -3.75
C ASN A 221 8.01 17.66 -2.34
N ARG A 222 8.22 16.62 -1.53
CA ARG A 222 7.79 16.54 -0.13
C ARG A 222 9.00 16.38 0.79
N PRO A 223 8.93 16.85 2.03
CA PRO A 223 9.98 16.58 3.00
C PRO A 223 10.21 15.08 3.15
N VAL A 224 11.46 14.65 3.02
CA VAL A 224 11.86 13.24 3.19
C VAL A 224 12.47 13.08 4.58
N VAL A 225 11.86 12.18 5.36
CA VAL A 225 12.30 11.90 6.75
C VAL A 225 12.62 10.41 6.84
N VAL A 226 13.83 10.07 7.28
CA VAL A 226 14.34 8.70 7.26
C VAL A 226 14.80 8.26 8.63
N SER A 227 14.30 7.11 9.09
CA SER A 227 14.79 6.48 10.30
C SER A 227 16.17 5.87 10.06
N LEU A 228 17.14 6.30 10.89
CA LEU A 228 18.51 5.79 10.83
C LEU A 228 18.84 5.04 12.12
N THR A 229 19.09 3.74 11.98
CA THR A 229 19.47 2.85 13.09
C THR A 229 20.85 2.24 12.83
N GLY A 230 21.41 1.52 13.81
CA GLY A 230 22.67 0.78 13.63
C GLY A 230 22.56 -0.47 12.71
N GLY A 231 21.36 -0.81 12.23
CA GLY A 231 21.10 -1.99 11.42
C GLY A 231 21.61 -1.89 9.98
N TYR A 232 21.71 -3.05 9.30
CA TYR A 232 22.16 -3.12 7.90
C TYR A 232 21.18 -2.44 6.95
N ASP A 233 19.86 -2.56 7.17
CA ASP A 233 18.82 -2.03 6.28
C ASP A 233 18.84 -0.50 6.26
N SER A 234 18.94 0.14 7.43
CA SER A 234 19.03 1.60 7.49
C SER A 234 20.34 2.14 6.90
N ARG A 235 21.46 1.39 7.01
CA ARG A 235 22.71 1.74 6.32
C ARG A 235 22.63 1.59 4.80
N LEU A 236 21.91 0.58 4.31
CA LEU A 236 21.62 0.45 2.88
C LEU A 236 20.78 1.62 2.39
N THR A 237 19.73 1.99 3.13
CA THR A 237 18.91 3.17 2.83
C THR A 237 19.77 4.43 2.77
N LEU A 238 20.63 4.65 3.76
CA LEU A 238 21.55 5.80 3.77
C LEU A 238 22.50 5.80 2.55
N ALA A 239 23.03 4.64 2.17
CA ALA A 239 23.90 4.52 1.00
C ALA A 239 23.18 4.86 -0.31
N LEU A 240 21.91 4.48 -0.44
CA LEU A 240 21.05 4.82 -1.58
C LEU A 240 20.74 6.33 -1.64
N LEU A 241 20.61 6.97 -0.48
CA LEU A 241 20.33 8.40 -0.34
C LEU A 241 21.56 9.29 -0.44
N LYS A 242 22.74 8.77 -0.76
CA LYS A 242 24.02 9.52 -0.71
C LYS A 242 23.98 10.87 -1.43
N SER A 243 23.33 10.95 -2.59
CA SER A 243 23.17 12.19 -3.37
C SER A 243 22.13 13.15 -2.79
N HIS A 244 21.25 12.67 -1.94
CA HIS A 244 20.12 13.42 -1.35
C HIS A 244 20.25 13.66 0.15
N ILE A 245 21.42 13.38 0.74
CA ILE A 245 21.66 13.61 2.17
C ILE A 245 21.34 15.05 2.59
N PRO A 246 21.73 16.10 1.83
CA PRO A 246 21.43 17.48 2.21
C PRO A 246 19.93 17.80 2.29
N ASP A 247 19.11 17.06 1.54
CA ASP A 247 17.65 17.27 1.43
C ASP A 247 16.85 16.28 2.28
N THR A 248 17.54 15.49 3.14
CA THR A 248 16.94 14.44 3.95
C THR A 248 17.06 14.75 5.43
N LEU A 249 15.94 14.64 6.15
CA LEU A 249 15.95 14.66 7.61
C LEU A 249 16.11 13.24 8.15
N PHE A 250 17.10 13.06 9.03
CA PHE A 250 17.34 11.76 9.68
C PHE A 250 16.90 11.80 11.13
N PHE A 251 16.32 10.71 11.62
CA PHE A 251 15.99 10.56 13.03
C PHE A 251 16.32 9.15 13.51
N THR A 252 16.49 8.99 14.81
CA THR A 252 16.64 7.69 15.46
C THR A 252 15.77 7.64 16.70
N TYR A 253 15.32 6.44 17.05
CA TYR A 253 14.58 6.21 18.28
C TYR A 253 15.56 5.91 19.41
N LEU A 254 15.43 6.67 20.51
CA LEU A 254 16.06 6.32 21.77
C LEU A 254 15.02 5.65 22.65
N LYS A 255 15.24 4.39 23.05
CA LYS A 255 14.48 3.80 24.14
C LYS A 255 14.97 4.41 25.45
N THR A 256 14.04 4.88 26.27
CA THR A 256 14.33 5.48 27.59
C THR A 256 15.06 4.51 28.53
N ASP A 257 14.93 3.21 28.30
CA ASP A 257 15.57 2.15 29.10
C ASP A 257 16.95 1.73 28.58
N ASP A 258 17.34 2.10 27.36
CA ASP A 258 18.67 1.81 26.82
C ASP A 258 19.69 2.83 27.36
N LYS A 259 20.08 2.67 28.62
CA LYS A 259 21.17 3.43 29.23
C LYS A 259 22.53 3.17 28.56
N GLU A 260 22.62 2.25 27.61
CA GLU A 260 23.82 1.81 26.92
C GLU A 260 23.69 1.93 25.39
N MET A 261 23.49 3.14 24.87
CA MET A 261 24.06 3.39 23.54
C MET A 261 25.57 3.34 23.70
N SER A 262 26.23 2.36 23.08
CA SER A 262 27.69 2.28 23.10
C SER A 262 28.27 3.62 22.63
N GLU A 263 29.38 4.05 23.20
CA GLU A 263 30.10 5.27 22.83
C GLU A 263 30.44 5.30 21.31
N ALA A 264 30.59 4.12 20.72
CA ALA A 264 30.77 3.93 19.28
C ALA A 264 29.52 4.33 18.46
N GLN A 265 28.32 4.02 18.93
CA GLN A 265 27.06 4.41 18.27
C GLN A 265 26.86 5.93 18.36
N ARG A 266 27.16 6.55 19.50
CA ARG A 266 27.12 8.02 19.65
C ARG A 266 28.11 8.73 18.72
N LYS A 267 29.32 8.20 18.55
CA LYS A 267 30.32 8.79 17.65
C LYS A 267 29.91 8.69 16.17
N ILE A 268 29.28 7.61 15.73
CA ILE A 268 28.76 7.46 14.35
C ILE A 268 27.69 8.52 14.07
N TYR A 269 26.83 8.82 15.04
CA TYR A 269 25.75 9.80 14.86
C TYR A 269 26.19 11.26 15.05
N GLN A 270 27.31 11.53 15.74
CA GLN A 270 27.77 12.89 16.02
C GLN A 270 28.69 13.48 14.95
N ASN A 271 29.38 12.66 14.16
CA ASN A 271 30.47 13.15 13.33
C ASN A 271 30.10 13.43 11.86
N ASP A 272 29.00 12.89 11.31
CA ASP A 272 28.71 13.00 9.89
C ASP A 272 27.29 13.46 9.49
N TYR A 273 26.36 13.65 10.45
CA TYR A 273 24.96 13.94 10.12
C TYR A 273 24.33 14.89 11.13
N THR A 274 23.57 15.86 10.64
CA THR A 274 22.66 16.65 11.47
C THR A 274 21.50 15.76 11.92
N ALA A 275 21.72 14.95 12.94
CA ALA A 275 20.68 14.12 13.52
C ALA A 275 19.78 14.98 14.41
N VAL A 276 18.54 15.14 14.03
CA VAL A 276 17.51 15.70 14.91
C VAL A 276 17.00 14.57 15.80
N THR A 277 17.37 14.60 17.06
CA THR A 277 16.86 13.67 18.07
C THR A 277 15.51 14.17 18.54
N TYR A 278 14.44 13.48 18.22
CA TYR A 278 13.13 13.70 18.85
C TYR A 278 13.00 12.74 20.05
N LEU A 279 12.86 13.34 21.24
CA LEU A 279 12.40 12.62 22.43
C LEU A 279 10.88 12.47 22.31
N VAL A 280 10.40 11.24 22.28
CA VAL A 280 8.98 10.89 22.40
C VAL A 280 8.72 10.45 23.84
#